data_6432a5677ecdff99de1cddbba67b2bef
#
_entry.id   6432a5677ecdff99de1cddbba67b2bef
#
_cell.length_a   1.000
_cell.length_b   1.000
_cell.length_c   1.000
_cell.angle_alpha   90.00
_cell.angle_beta   90.00
_cell.angle_gamma   90.00
#
_symmetry.space_group_name_H-M   'P 1'
#
loop_
_entity.id
_entity.type
_entity.pdbx_description
1 polymer ?
#
loop_
_entity_poly.entity_id
_entity_poly.type
_entity_poly.pdbx_seq_one_letter_code
_entity_poly.pdbx_strand_id
1 'polypeptide(L)'
;MKTHFKIFMLFCLFINIGAYAQDNNNEVKPKRENTEWADLWMPNTNDTGLPRVLLIGNSITRQYYPEVEKQLKGKAYVSRLSTSKSIGDPALLQEIALVLSYGSFDVIHFNNGMHGWDYSEAEYAKAFPDVYKIIRQNAPKAKLIWANTTPVKTGNGMAQLSPKTQRIEERNRIATEYLKGKGVKINDLFSIAKYNTAFYDGGDGVHLQPIGVKALATQVADNILEVLGEARGLSDFPEGYAPQEVGSKLSHHFLHSPHYMPDRGTIHYAEVCTWLGALRFAEETKDANLIDSLTMRFEPFFSTEAAYLPGMSHVDLNMFGCLPLELYMINKDRKFYDLGMQYANTQWEVPSSATNEQKAFAKKGYSWQTRLWIDDMFMITIIQSQAYRATGNKKYLDRAAREMAYYLDKLQEPNGLFYHAPDVPFFWARGNGWMAAGMTEMLKILPQNNKYRSRIMQGYQKMMKSLREYQGEDGMWHQLIDEPDFWPETSGSAMFAYAFITGVKHGWLDEAEYFPAARKAWLALVPYINENCDVREVCKGTNKKNDKQYYYDRPRITGDYHGQAPYLWCIDALLEQTK
;
A
#
# COMPACT_ATOMS: atom_id res chain seq x y z
N MET A 1 2.36 -96.53 38.06
CA MET A 1 2.94 -95.23 38.13
C MET A 1 2.24 -94.37 37.09
N LYS A 2 1.59 -93.32 37.48
CA LYS A 2 0.58 -92.56 36.71
C LYS A 2 1.26 -91.50 35.80
N THR A 3 1.00 -91.60 34.50
CA THR A 3 1.45 -90.60 33.52
C THR A 3 0.27 -89.72 33.15
N HIS A 4 0.38 -88.42 33.47
CA HIS A 4 -0.64 -87.44 33.13
C HIS A 4 -0.43 -86.87 31.72
N PHE A 5 -1.42 -87.10 30.87
CA PHE A 5 -1.54 -86.45 29.53
C PHE A 5 -2.26 -85.10 29.70
N LYS A 6 -1.59 -84.01 29.38
CA LYS A 6 -2.22 -82.69 29.27
C LYS A 6 -2.68 -82.47 27.84
N ILE A 7 -3.98 -82.41 27.63
CA ILE A 7 -4.63 -82.04 26.39
C ILE A 7 -4.56 -80.49 26.26
N PHE A 8 -3.94 -80.02 25.19
CA PHE A 8 -3.93 -78.63 24.78
C PHE A 8 -5.16 -78.40 23.91
N MET A 9 -6.15 -77.62 24.43
CA MET A 9 -7.35 -77.27 23.70
C MET A 9 -7.06 -76.02 22.86
N LEU A 10 -7.00 -76.19 21.51
CA LEU A 10 -6.84 -75.09 20.57
C LEU A 10 -8.19 -74.41 20.35
N PHE A 11 -8.33 -73.17 20.86
CA PHE A 11 -9.52 -72.33 20.62
C PHE A 11 -9.40 -71.67 19.24
N CYS A 12 -10.11 -72.20 18.24
CA CYS A 12 -10.29 -71.53 16.96
C CYS A 12 -11.31 -70.42 17.14
N LEU A 13 -10.86 -69.16 17.14
CA LEU A 13 -11.73 -67.99 17.03
C LEU A 13 -12.24 -67.92 15.59
N PHE A 14 -13.49 -68.28 15.36
CA PHE A 14 -14.20 -67.95 14.15
C PHE A 14 -14.55 -66.45 14.19
N ILE A 15 -13.84 -65.66 13.42
CA ILE A 15 -14.25 -64.30 13.13
C ILE A 15 -15.43 -64.38 12.16
N ASN A 16 -16.63 -64.15 12.70
CA ASN A 16 -17.80 -63.91 11.88
C ASN A 16 -17.62 -62.58 11.13
N ILE A 17 -17.24 -62.68 9.87
CA ILE A 17 -17.39 -61.54 8.95
C ILE A 17 -18.91 -61.44 8.66
N GLY A 18 -19.62 -60.73 9.54
CA GLY A 18 -20.96 -60.30 9.25
C GLY A 18 -20.94 -59.41 8.01
N ALA A 19 -21.64 -59.86 6.97
CA ALA A 19 -21.98 -59.05 5.85
C ALA A 19 -22.75 -57.84 6.37
N TYR A 20 -22.10 -56.68 6.48
CA TYR A 20 -22.80 -55.43 6.65
C TYR A 20 -23.67 -55.21 5.42
N ALA A 21 -24.97 -55.33 5.61
CA ALA A 21 -25.96 -54.92 4.66
C ALA A 21 -25.62 -53.56 4.08
N GLN A 22 -25.69 -53.45 2.77
CA GLN A 22 -25.74 -52.17 2.08
C GLN A 22 -26.90 -51.37 2.64
N ASP A 23 -26.61 -50.51 3.60
CA ASP A 23 -27.47 -49.35 3.84
C ASP A 23 -27.37 -48.50 2.59
N ASN A 24 -28.48 -48.36 1.91
CA ASN A 24 -28.73 -47.42 0.82
C ASN A 24 -28.71 -45.98 1.41
N ASN A 25 -27.60 -45.57 1.96
CA ASN A 25 -27.32 -44.19 2.17
C ASN A 25 -26.96 -43.60 0.81
N ASN A 26 -27.73 -42.65 0.36
CA ASN A 26 -27.39 -41.73 -0.73
C ASN A 26 -26.08 -41.00 -0.36
N GLU A 27 -24.95 -41.67 -0.46
CA GLU A 27 -23.64 -41.00 -0.43
C GLU A 27 -23.60 -40.07 -1.65
N VAL A 28 -23.82 -38.78 -1.38
CA VAL A 28 -23.65 -37.74 -2.38
C VAL A 28 -22.20 -37.85 -2.87
N LYS A 29 -22.03 -38.37 -4.10
CA LYS A 29 -20.70 -38.50 -4.69
C LYS A 29 -20.02 -37.13 -4.70
N PRO A 30 -18.76 -37.05 -4.25
CA PRO A 30 -18.03 -35.80 -4.28
C PRO A 30 -17.92 -35.28 -5.73
N LYS A 31 -18.14 -33.97 -5.88
CA LYS A 31 -18.05 -33.29 -7.18
C LYS A 31 -16.59 -32.91 -7.41
N ARG A 32 -15.90 -33.66 -8.27
CA ARG A 32 -14.48 -33.53 -8.55
C ARG A 32 -14.21 -32.93 -9.92
N GLU A 33 -13.05 -32.29 -10.06
CA GLU A 33 -12.55 -31.78 -11.33
C GLU A 33 -11.96 -32.94 -12.16
N ASN A 34 -11.73 -32.71 -13.46
CA ASN A 34 -11.16 -33.73 -14.35
C ASN A 34 -9.77 -34.22 -13.91
N THR A 35 -9.03 -33.35 -13.24
CA THR A 35 -7.71 -33.66 -12.67
C THR A 35 -7.66 -33.25 -11.21
N GLU A 36 -7.49 -34.22 -10.34
CA GLU A 36 -7.33 -34.00 -8.91
C GLU A 36 -5.87 -34.25 -8.50
N TRP A 37 -5.37 -33.38 -7.65
CA TRP A 37 -3.99 -33.44 -7.19
C TRP A 37 -3.87 -33.00 -5.73
N ALA A 38 -2.82 -33.45 -5.05
CA ALA A 38 -2.38 -32.99 -3.75
C ALA A 38 -0.85 -32.98 -3.72
N ASP A 39 -0.29 -31.97 -3.07
CA ASP A 39 1.15 -31.76 -2.94
C ASP A 39 1.46 -31.38 -1.48
N LEU A 40 2.11 -32.30 -0.79
CA LEU A 40 2.55 -32.17 0.59
C LEU A 40 4.07 -31.97 0.62
N TRP A 41 4.52 -30.87 1.20
CA TRP A 41 5.92 -30.55 1.33
C TRP A 41 6.23 -30.08 2.76
N MET A 42 7.08 -30.80 3.48
CA MET A 42 7.42 -30.55 4.88
C MET A 42 8.94 -30.61 5.09
N PRO A 43 9.64 -29.53 4.90
CA PRO A 43 11.08 -29.46 5.19
C PRO A 43 11.32 -29.35 6.70
N ASN A 44 12.57 -29.62 7.12
CA ASN A 44 13.03 -29.43 8.50
C ASN A 44 12.20 -30.20 9.55
N THR A 45 11.66 -31.37 9.22
CA THR A 45 10.77 -32.13 10.10
C THR A 45 11.40 -32.55 11.43
N ASN A 46 12.72 -32.68 11.47
CA ASN A 46 13.49 -33.06 12.67
C ASN A 46 14.04 -31.85 13.45
N ASP A 47 13.89 -30.63 12.92
CA ASP A 47 14.42 -29.42 13.56
C ASP A 47 13.40 -28.86 14.54
N THR A 48 13.87 -28.35 15.69
CA THR A 48 13.01 -27.88 16.78
C THR A 48 13.29 -26.44 17.23
N GLY A 49 14.23 -25.77 16.57
CA GLY A 49 14.71 -24.45 17.01
C GLY A 49 13.81 -23.26 16.67
N LEU A 50 12.84 -23.43 15.76
CA LEU A 50 11.97 -22.37 15.28
C LEU A 50 10.49 -22.81 15.31
N PRO A 51 9.54 -21.86 15.37
CA PRO A 51 8.13 -22.17 15.22
C PRO A 51 7.81 -22.82 13.87
N ARG A 52 6.80 -23.68 13.85
CA ARG A 52 6.35 -24.37 12.66
C ARG A 52 5.09 -23.75 12.09
N VAL A 53 5.10 -23.49 10.80
CA VAL A 53 4.00 -22.90 10.04
C VAL A 53 3.54 -23.88 8.97
N LEU A 54 2.23 -24.07 8.85
CA LEU A 54 1.62 -24.84 7.77
C LEU A 54 0.78 -23.92 6.89
N LEU A 55 1.08 -23.90 5.59
CA LEU A 55 0.24 -23.25 4.58
C LEU A 55 -0.67 -24.33 3.95
N ILE A 56 -1.99 -24.18 4.08
CA ILE A 56 -2.99 -25.05 3.44
C ILE A 56 -3.70 -24.24 2.36
N GLY A 57 -3.78 -24.75 1.13
CA GLY A 57 -4.50 -24.08 0.06
C GLY A 57 -4.45 -24.82 -1.28
N ASN A 58 -4.39 -24.05 -2.35
CA ASN A 58 -4.45 -24.52 -3.73
C ASN A 58 -3.17 -24.19 -4.53
N SER A 59 -3.25 -24.16 -5.86
CA SER A 59 -2.13 -23.82 -6.75
C SER A 59 -1.55 -22.43 -6.48
N ILE A 60 -2.36 -21.45 -6.06
CA ILE A 60 -1.90 -20.10 -5.71
C ILE A 60 -1.05 -20.15 -4.44
N THR A 61 -1.47 -20.92 -3.43
CA THR A 61 -0.66 -21.18 -2.23
C THR A 61 0.67 -21.86 -2.59
N ARG A 62 0.63 -22.85 -3.49
CA ARG A 62 1.86 -23.48 -4.00
C ARG A 62 2.75 -22.48 -4.72
N GLN A 63 2.17 -21.51 -5.44
CA GLN A 63 2.90 -20.52 -6.20
C GLN A 63 3.65 -19.52 -5.30
N TYR A 64 3.02 -19.00 -4.23
CA TYR A 64 3.68 -18.05 -3.33
C TYR A 64 4.51 -18.70 -2.21
N TYR A 65 4.36 -19.99 -1.96
CA TYR A 65 5.07 -20.70 -0.88
C TYR A 65 6.59 -20.50 -0.88
N PRO A 66 7.32 -20.62 -2.02
CA PRO A 66 8.78 -20.48 -2.00
C PRO A 66 9.24 -19.09 -1.51
N GLU A 67 8.49 -18.06 -1.87
CA GLU A 67 8.81 -16.69 -1.45
C GLU A 67 8.46 -16.46 0.03
N VAL A 68 7.38 -17.07 0.54
CA VAL A 68 7.05 -17.05 1.99
C VAL A 68 8.15 -17.77 2.78
N GLU A 69 8.58 -18.96 2.35
CA GLU A 69 9.65 -19.71 2.97
C GLU A 69 10.96 -18.89 3.01
N LYS A 70 11.31 -18.24 1.90
CA LYS A 70 12.47 -17.35 1.80
C LYS A 70 12.37 -16.19 2.80
N GLN A 71 11.23 -15.52 2.90
CA GLN A 71 11.02 -14.38 3.78
C GLN A 71 10.97 -14.75 5.27
N LEU A 72 10.58 -15.98 5.60
CA LEU A 72 10.56 -16.51 6.97
C LEU A 72 11.81 -17.31 7.34
N LYS A 73 12.83 -17.35 6.48
CA LYS A 73 14.09 -18.03 6.75
C LYS A 73 14.73 -17.54 8.04
N GLY A 74 15.05 -18.46 8.94
CA GLY A 74 15.59 -18.16 10.28
C GLY A 74 14.57 -17.66 11.30
N LYS A 75 13.29 -17.55 10.92
CA LYS A 75 12.18 -17.12 11.79
C LYS A 75 11.13 -18.23 11.99
N ALA A 76 10.89 -19.05 10.98
CA ALA A 76 9.97 -20.19 11.07
C ALA A 76 10.32 -21.29 10.06
N TYR A 77 9.95 -22.52 10.36
CA TYR A 77 9.93 -23.65 9.41
C TYR A 77 8.58 -23.69 8.71
N VAL A 78 8.58 -23.53 7.39
CA VAL A 78 7.35 -23.44 6.60
C VAL A 78 7.06 -24.74 5.87
N SER A 79 5.91 -25.31 6.11
CA SER A 79 5.37 -26.50 5.43
C SER A 79 4.16 -26.13 4.59
N ARG A 80 3.81 -26.99 3.63
CA ARG A 80 2.72 -26.74 2.70
C ARG A 80 1.90 -28.01 2.44
N LEU A 81 0.56 -27.84 2.43
CA LEU A 81 -0.39 -28.74 1.79
C LEU A 81 -1.13 -27.95 0.71
N SER A 82 -0.88 -28.24 -0.55
CA SER A 82 -1.61 -27.66 -1.68
C SER A 82 -2.43 -28.73 -2.38
N THR A 83 -3.72 -28.44 -2.63
CA THR A 83 -4.64 -29.45 -3.18
C THR A 83 -5.70 -28.80 -4.08
N SER A 84 -6.21 -29.58 -5.03
CA SER A 84 -7.38 -29.23 -5.84
C SER A 84 -8.71 -29.52 -5.13
N LYS A 85 -8.70 -30.14 -3.95
CA LYS A 85 -9.92 -30.49 -3.24
C LYS A 85 -10.66 -29.25 -2.76
N SER A 86 -11.95 -29.22 -3.06
CA SER A 86 -12.85 -28.19 -2.55
C SER A 86 -13.33 -28.53 -1.14
N ILE A 87 -13.82 -27.52 -0.40
CA ILE A 87 -14.38 -27.69 0.94
C ILE A 87 -15.50 -28.76 0.98
N GLY A 88 -16.26 -28.93 -0.08
CA GLY A 88 -17.31 -29.95 -0.18
C GLY A 88 -16.79 -31.39 -0.39
N ASP A 89 -15.52 -31.60 -0.68
CA ASP A 89 -14.95 -32.95 -0.88
C ASP A 89 -14.46 -33.52 0.46
N PRO A 90 -14.99 -34.69 0.91
CA PRO A 90 -14.51 -35.32 2.15
C PRO A 90 -13.01 -35.68 2.15
N ALA A 91 -12.40 -35.87 0.98
CA ALA A 91 -10.97 -36.13 0.86
C ALA A 91 -10.12 -34.95 1.37
N LEU A 92 -10.61 -33.70 1.30
CA LEU A 92 -9.91 -32.55 1.88
C LEU A 92 -9.69 -32.74 3.39
N LEU A 93 -10.70 -33.22 4.11
CA LEU A 93 -10.60 -33.44 5.56
C LEU A 93 -9.54 -34.53 5.87
N GLN A 94 -9.45 -35.56 5.04
CA GLN A 94 -8.45 -36.62 5.17
C GLN A 94 -7.04 -36.11 4.89
N GLU A 95 -6.85 -35.28 3.86
CA GLU A 95 -5.57 -34.64 3.53
C GLU A 95 -5.11 -33.71 4.65
N ILE A 96 -6.03 -32.91 5.23
CA ILE A 96 -5.74 -32.04 6.37
C ILE A 96 -5.37 -32.87 7.62
N ALA A 97 -6.13 -33.91 7.94
CA ALA A 97 -5.83 -34.77 9.06
C ALA A 97 -4.47 -35.47 8.90
N LEU A 98 -4.16 -35.93 7.68
CA LEU A 98 -2.88 -36.56 7.37
C LEU A 98 -1.71 -35.58 7.62
N VAL A 99 -1.72 -34.36 7.06
CA VAL A 99 -0.61 -33.42 7.25
C VAL A 99 -0.45 -33.03 8.72
N LEU A 100 -1.55 -32.87 9.46
CA LEU A 100 -1.53 -32.54 10.88
C LEU A 100 -1.06 -33.70 11.76
N SER A 101 -1.06 -34.96 11.27
CA SER A 101 -0.52 -36.11 11.98
C SER A 101 1.01 -36.19 11.94
N TYR A 102 1.68 -35.48 11.03
CA TYR A 102 3.15 -35.49 10.91
C TYR A 102 3.86 -34.65 12.00
N GLY A 103 3.16 -33.75 12.69
CA GLY A 103 3.77 -32.92 13.73
C GLY A 103 2.87 -31.82 14.26
N SER A 104 3.36 -31.05 15.22
CA SER A 104 2.67 -29.88 15.74
C SER A 104 3.03 -28.63 14.94
N PHE A 105 2.06 -27.73 14.80
CA PHE A 105 2.22 -26.43 14.15
C PHE A 105 1.83 -25.31 15.11
N ASP A 106 2.62 -24.22 15.11
CA ASP A 106 2.36 -23.03 15.89
C ASP A 106 1.37 -22.11 15.18
N VAL A 107 1.46 -22.06 13.83
CA VAL A 107 0.57 -21.26 12.97
C VAL A 107 0.07 -22.13 11.82
N ILE A 108 -1.22 -22.07 11.54
CA ILE A 108 -1.83 -22.64 10.34
C ILE A 108 -2.49 -21.51 9.56
N HIS A 109 -1.97 -21.25 8.37
CA HIS A 109 -2.53 -20.33 7.39
C HIS A 109 -3.28 -21.15 6.34
N PHE A 110 -4.59 -20.95 6.21
CA PHE A 110 -5.40 -21.81 5.34
C PHE A 110 -6.34 -21.03 4.44
N ASN A 111 -6.52 -21.55 3.23
CA ASN A 111 -7.35 -21.00 2.16
C ASN A 111 -8.08 -22.13 1.45
N ASN A 112 -9.30 -21.90 1.02
CA ASN A 112 -10.00 -22.73 0.03
C ASN A 112 -11.15 -21.94 -0.60
N GLY A 113 -11.32 -22.01 -1.92
CA GLY A 113 -12.39 -21.26 -2.61
C GLY A 113 -12.23 -21.19 -4.12
N MET A 114 -11.04 -21.55 -4.65
CA MET A 114 -10.74 -21.50 -6.08
C MET A 114 -11.22 -22.74 -6.84
N HIS A 115 -11.38 -23.87 -6.16
CA HIS A 115 -11.79 -25.14 -6.74
C HIS A 115 -13.22 -25.53 -6.40
N GLY A 116 -13.75 -26.61 -7.02
CA GLY A 116 -15.08 -27.14 -6.77
C GLY A 116 -16.20 -26.24 -7.31
N TRP A 117 -16.08 -25.89 -8.59
CA TRP A 117 -17.07 -25.02 -9.26
C TRP A 117 -18.46 -25.66 -9.41
N ASP A 118 -18.56 -26.98 -9.27
CA ASP A 118 -19.82 -27.72 -9.28
C ASP A 118 -20.55 -27.72 -7.92
N TYR A 119 -19.87 -27.34 -6.83
CA TYR A 119 -20.51 -27.08 -5.54
C TYR A 119 -21.13 -25.70 -5.52
N SER A 120 -22.38 -25.60 -5.06
CA SER A 120 -23.00 -24.31 -4.77
C SER A 120 -22.40 -23.65 -3.53
N GLU A 121 -22.57 -22.35 -3.37
CA GLU A 121 -22.13 -21.60 -2.20
C GLU A 121 -22.87 -22.04 -0.93
N ALA A 122 -24.09 -22.57 -1.04
CA ALA A 122 -24.81 -23.18 0.08
C ALA A 122 -24.17 -24.51 0.54
N GLU A 123 -23.71 -25.35 -0.41
CA GLU A 123 -22.94 -26.55 -0.09
C GLU A 123 -21.58 -26.21 0.52
N TYR A 124 -20.93 -25.18 0.01
CA TYR A 124 -19.69 -24.64 0.59
C TYR A 124 -19.90 -24.17 2.04
N ALA A 125 -20.95 -23.38 2.29
CA ALA A 125 -21.29 -22.90 3.63
C ALA A 125 -21.57 -24.05 4.62
N LYS A 126 -22.25 -25.09 4.16
CA LYS A 126 -22.58 -26.27 4.97
C LYS A 126 -21.32 -27.06 5.35
N ALA A 127 -20.34 -27.18 4.46
CA ALA A 127 -19.13 -27.98 4.65
C ALA A 127 -17.99 -27.22 5.36
N PHE A 128 -17.99 -25.89 5.30
CA PHE A 128 -16.91 -25.06 5.88
C PHE A 128 -16.63 -25.33 7.37
N PRO A 129 -17.66 -25.51 8.25
CA PRO A 129 -17.46 -25.84 9.65
C PRO A 129 -16.61 -27.10 9.89
N ASP A 130 -16.71 -28.11 9.03
CA ASP A 130 -15.97 -29.35 9.20
C ASP A 130 -14.48 -29.17 8.95
N VAL A 131 -14.08 -28.29 8.02
CA VAL A 131 -12.67 -27.92 7.82
C VAL A 131 -12.11 -27.22 9.05
N TYR A 132 -12.82 -26.25 9.61
CA TYR A 132 -12.40 -25.59 10.85
C TYR A 132 -12.29 -26.58 12.02
N LYS A 133 -13.26 -27.48 12.16
CA LYS A 133 -13.32 -28.49 13.21
C LYS A 133 -12.14 -29.48 13.11
N ILE A 134 -11.84 -30.01 11.92
CA ILE A 134 -10.73 -30.97 11.76
C ILE A 134 -9.38 -30.30 12.06
N ILE A 135 -9.17 -29.05 11.68
CA ILE A 135 -7.97 -28.29 12.03
C ILE A 135 -7.87 -28.13 13.55
N ARG A 136 -8.94 -27.71 14.22
CA ARG A 136 -8.94 -27.49 15.68
C ARG A 136 -8.79 -28.78 16.48
N GLN A 137 -9.34 -29.89 16.00
CA GLN A 137 -9.20 -31.19 16.65
C GLN A 137 -7.77 -31.71 16.61
N ASN A 138 -7.07 -31.53 15.47
CA ASN A 138 -5.71 -32.06 15.27
C ASN A 138 -4.62 -31.06 15.67
N ALA A 139 -4.92 -29.76 15.68
CA ALA A 139 -3.99 -28.69 16.07
C ALA A 139 -4.65 -27.67 17.01
N PRO A 140 -5.05 -28.08 18.25
CA PRO A 140 -5.85 -27.23 19.15
C PRO A 140 -5.12 -25.98 19.62
N LYS A 141 -3.78 -26.00 19.65
CA LYS A 141 -2.95 -24.87 20.11
C LYS A 141 -2.50 -23.94 18.98
N ALA A 142 -2.63 -24.37 17.74
CA ALA A 142 -2.19 -23.56 16.60
C ALA A 142 -2.96 -22.25 16.51
N LYS A 143 -2.26 -21.16 16.27
CA LYS A 143 -2.86 -19.88 15.87
C LYS A 143 -3.32 -20.00 14.42
N LEU A 144 -4.52 -19.56 14.11
CA LEU A 144 -5.10 -19.72 12.77
C LEU A 144 -5.18 -18.40 12.03
N ILE A 145 -4.84 -18.45 10.75
CA ILE A 145 -5.00 -17.36 9.80
C ILE A 145 -5.80 -17.90 8.61
N TRP A 146 -6.94 -17.29 8.33
CA TRP A 146 -7.69 -17.54 7.09
C TRP A 146 -7.25 -16.57 6.02
N ALA A 147 -6.93 -17.04 4.83
CA ALA A 147 -6.65 -16.21 3.67
C ALA A 147 -7.84 -16.18 2.72
N ASN A 148 -8.36 -15.00 2.41
CA ASN A 148 -9.37 -14.83 1.38
C ASN A 148 -8.82 -15.28 0.03
N THR A 149 -9.65 -16.00 -0.72
CA THR A 149 -9.31 -16.47 -2.07
C THR A 149 -9.22 -15.28 -3.02
N THR A 150 -8.18 -15.23 -3.84
CA THR A 150 -7.93 -14.17 -4.82
C THR A 150 -8.99 -14.13 -5.93
N PRO A 151 -9.25 -12.97 -6.57
CA PRO A 151 -10.19 -12.89 -7.67
C PRO A 151 -9.69 -13.63 -8.91
N VAL A 152 -10.61 -13.97 -9.81
CA VAL A 152 -10.31 -14.41 -11.17
C VAL A 152 -10.48 -13.25 -12.13
N LYS A 153 -9.47 -13.00 -12.95
CA LYS A 153 -9.44 -11.93 -13.94
C LYS A 153 -9.75 -12.43 -15.35
N THR A 154 -10.18 -11.51 -16.22
CA THR A 154 -10.46 -11.77 -17.62
C THR A 154 -10.35 -10.50 -18.46
N GLY A 155 -10.54 -10.62 -19.76
CA GLY A 155 -10.49 -9.52 -20.69
C GLY A 155 -9.08 -9.10 -21.10
N ASN A 156 -8.99 -8.10 -21.96
CA ASN A 156 -7.70 -7.59 -22.43
C ASN A 156 -6.91 -6.97 -21.27
N GLY A 157 -5.65 -7.35 -21.12
CA GLY A 157 -4.77 -6.91 -20.01
C GLY A 157 -5.30 -7.26 -18.63
N MET A 158 -6.15 -8.30 -18.51
CA MET A 158 -6.75 -8.74 -17.23
C MET A 158 -7.48 -7.63 -16.47
N ALA A 159 -8.07 -6.69 -17.19
CA ALA A 159 -8.69 -5.49 -16.62
C ALA A 159 -10.06 -5.75 -15.98
N GLN A 160 -10.70 -6.87 -16.32
CA GLN A 160 -12.06 -7.19 -15.87
C GLN A 160 -12.05 -8.33 -14.84
N LEU A 161 -13.02 -8.30 -13.94
CA LEU A 161 -13.30 -9.43 -13.06
C LEU A 161 -14.11 -10.49 -13.83
N SER A 162 -13.69 -11.73 -13.75
CA SER A 162 -14.46 -12.86 -14.30
C SER A 162 -15.76 -13.04 -13.50
N PRO A 163 -16.86 -13.54 -14.11
CA PRO A 163 -18.08 -13.92 -13.38
C PRO A 163 -17.82 -14.90 -12.21
N LYS A 164 -16.76 -15.71 -12.27
CA LYS A 164 -16.34 -16.57 -11.16
C LYS A 164 -15.98 -15.79 -9.91
N THR A 165 -15.54 -14.56 -10.06
CA THR A 165 -15.15 -13.70 -8.91
C THR A 165 -16.31 -13.43 -7.97
N GLN A 166 -17.54 -13.28 -8.47
CA GLN A 166 -18.72 -13.10 -7.60
C GLN A 166 -18.94 -14.31 -6.67
N ARG A 167 -18.68 -15.52 -7.17
CA ARG A 167 -18.73 -16.73 -6.35
C ARG A 167 -17.60 -16.79 -5.32
N ILE A 168 -16.41 -16.31 -5.69
CA ILE A 168 -15.29 -16.20 -4.75
C ILE A 168 -15.61 -15.19 -3.65
N GLU A 169 -16.16 -14.03 -3.99
CA GLU A 169 -16.58 -13.02 -3.01
C GLU A 169 -17.58 -13.61 -2.00
N GLU A 170 -18.55 -14.38 -2.48
CA GLU A 170 -19.52 -15.05 -1.60
C GLU A 170 -18.85 -16.13 -0.72
N ARG A 171 -17.94 -16.95 -1.27
CA ARG A 171 -17.17 -17.93 -0.48
C ARG A 171 -16.28 -17.26 0.58
N ASN A 172 -15.62 -16.16 0.23
CA ASN A 172 -14.85 -15.36 1.18
C ASN A 172 -15.75 -14.78 2.29
N ARG A 173 -16.92 -14.27 1.94
CA ARG A 173 -17.92 -13.77 2.90
C ARG A 173 -18.39 -14.88 3.86
N ILE A 174 -18.76 -16.05 3.34
CA ILE A 174 -19.17 -17.22 4.14
C ILE A 174 -18.08 -17.60 5.14
N ALA A 175 -16.85 -17.71 4.67
CA ALA A 175 -15.71 -18.08 5.53
C ALA A 175 -15.48 -17.05 6.64
N THR A 176 -15.43 -15.76 6.28
CA THR A 176 -15.19 -14.66 7.22
C THR A 176 -16.29 -14.57 8.27
N GLU A 177 -17.57 -14.66 7.86
CA GLU A 177 -18.70 -14.68 8.78
C GLU A 177 -18.64 -15.86 9.77
N TYR A 178 -18.36 -17.06 9.25
CA TYR A 178 -18.26 -18.24 10.11
C TYR A 178 -17.12 -18.13 11.12
N LEU A 179 -15.98 -17.53 10.73
CA LEU A 179 -14.79 -17.41 11.56
C LEU A 179 -14.86 -16.22 12.54
N LYS A 180 -15.82 -15.33 12.38
CA LYS A 180 -16.01 -14.18 13.27
C LYS A 180 -16.15 -14.61 14.73
N GLY A 181 -15.35 -14.01 15.61
CA GLY A 181 -15.33 -14.30 17.03
C GLY A 181 -14.64 -15.61 17.44
N LYS A 182 -14.03 -16.35 16.50
CA LYS A 182 -13.35 -17.62 16.77
C LYS A 182 -11.83 -17.49 16.96
N GLY A 183 -11.30 -16.27 17.04
CA GLY A 183 -9.86 -16.02 17.22
C GLY A 183 -9.02 -16.44 16.00
N VAL A 184 -9.61 -16.36 14.82
CA VAL A 184 -8.91 -16.57 13.53
C VAL A 184 -8.63 -15.21 12.92
N LYS A 185 -7.36 -14.94 12.57
CA LYS A 185 -6.97 -13.74 11.84
C LYS A 185 -7.39 -13.87 10.39
N ILE A 186 -7.96 -12.82 9.82
CA ILE A 186 -8.26 -12.76 8.39
C ILE A 186 -7.10 -12.09 7.67
N ASN A 187 -6.57 -12.75 6.65
CA ASN A 187 -5.58 -12.24 5.72
C ASN A 187 -6.27 -12.00 4.37
N ASP A 188 -6.54 -10.75 4.04
CA ASP A 188 -7.29 -10.41 2.82
C ASP A 188 -6.39 -10.34 1.58
N LEU A 189 -6.10 -11.50 1.00
CA LEU A 189 -5.38 -11.60 -0.27
C LEU A 189 -6.25 -11.22 -1.48
N PHE A 190 -7.59 -11.22 -1.32
CA PHE A 190 -8.51 -10.83 -2.38
C PHE A 190 -8.35 -9.35 -2.74
N SER A 191 -8.41 -8.47 -1.76
CA SER A 191 -8.35 -7.03 -1.97
C SER A 191 -7.02 -6.58 -2.58
N ILE A 192 -5.89 -7.14 -2.13
CA ILE A 192 -4.57 -6.87 -2.70
C ILE A 192 -4.51 -7.18 -4.20
N ALA A 193 -5.14 -8.28 -4.62
CA ALA A 193 -5.10 -8.74 -6.00
C ALA A 193 -6.19 -8.12 -6.89
N LYS A 194 -7.25 -7.55 -6.29
CA LYS A 194 -8.45 -7.12 -7.01
C LYS A 194 -8.18 -6.04 -8.07
N TYR A 195 -7.38 -5.05 -7.75
CA TYR A 195 -7.21 -3.88 -8.60
C TYR A 195 -5.89 -3.86 -9.38
N ASN A 196 -4.86 -4.60 -8.95
CA ASN A 196 -3.57 -4.59 -9.63
C ASN A 196 -3.55 -5.58 -10.81
N THR A 197 -3.81 -5.05 -12.02
CA THR A 197 -3.86 -5.87 -13.24
C THR A 197 -2.52 -6.51 -13.60
N ALA A 198 -1.39 -5.89 -13.25
CA ALA A 198 -0.06 -6.45 -13.49
C ALA A 198 0.19 -7.76 -12.75
N PHE A 199 -0.60 -8.08 -11.72
CA PHE A 199 -0.50 -9.37 -11.06
C PHE A 199 -0.95 -10.53 -11.93
N TYR A 200 -1.70 -10.27 -13.00
CA TYR A 200 -2.30 -11.28 -13.88
C TYR A 200 -1.92 -11.10 -15.36
N ASP A 201 -1.21 -10.02 -15.70
CA ASP A 201 -0.94 -9.67 -17.09
C ASP A 201 -0.25 -10.81 -17.85
N GLY A 202 -0.75 -11.12 -19.06
CA GLY A 202 -0.26 -12.23 -19.88
C GLY A 202 -0.55 -13.63 -19.34
N GLY A 203 -1.29 -13.79 -18.23
CA GLY A 203 -1.61 -15.05 -17.59
C GLY A 203 -3.00 -15.60 -17.92
N ASP A 204 -3.42 -16.61 -17.16
CA ASP A 204 -4.73 -17.29 -17.28
C ASP A 204 -5.85 -16.63 -16.47
N GLY A 205 -5.55 -15.53 -15.82
CA GLY A 205 -6.47 -14.79 -14.94
C GLY A 205 -6.67 -15.40 -13.55
N VAL A 206 -6.00 -16.50 -13.23
CA VAL A 206 -6.02 -17.19 -11.93
C VAL A 206 -4.66 -17.13 -11.27
N HIS A 207 -3.62 -17.55 -11.97
CA HIS A 207 -2.25 -17.59 -11.47
C HIS A 207 -1.56 -16.22 -11.62
N LEU A 208 -0.73 -15.91 -10.65
CA LEU A 208 -0.13 -14.59 -10.54
C LEU A 208 1.23 -14.52 -11.27
N GLN A 209 1.54 -13.36 -11.80
CA GLN A 209 2.88 -13.01 -12.25
C GLN A 209 3.84 -12.84 -11.04
N PRO A 210 5.16 -12.89 -11.25
CA PRO A 210 6.14 -12.83 -10.15
C PRO A 210 5.94 -11.65 -9.19
N ILE A 211 5.54 -10.48 -9.69
CA ILE A 211 5.25 -9.31 -8.87
C ILE A 211 4.06 -9.53 -7.93
N GLY A 212 3.01 -10.19 -8.42
CA GLY A 212 1.83 -10.54 -7.61
C GLY A 212 2.14 -11.65 -6.60
N VAL A 213 2.91 -12.67 -7.02
CA VAL A 213 3.40 -13.73 -6.12
C VAL A 213 4.15 -13.12 -4.94
N LYS A 214 5.07 -12.19 -5.22
CA LYS A 214 5.86 -11.51 -4.19
C LYS A 214 5.00 -10.66 -3.26
N ALA A 215 4.02 -9.92 -3.80
CA ALA A 215 3.11 -9.12 -3.00
C ALA A 215 2.28 -9.97 -2.04
N LEU A 216 1.68 -11.07 -2.53
CA LEU A 216 0.92 -11.97 -1.67
C LEU A 216 1.80 -12.67 -0.65
N ALA A 217 2.97 -13.15 -1.05
CA ALA A 217 3.92 -13.78 -0.13
C ALA A 217 4.34 -12.85 1.00
N THR A 218 4.57 -11.57 0.70
CA THR A 218 4.90 -10.54 1.70
C THR A 218 3.77 -10.36 2.70
N GLN A 219 2.55 -10.23 2.23
CA GLN A 219 1.37 -10.14 3.08
C GLN A 219 1.19 -11.39 3.96
N VAL A 220 1.39 -12.58 3.40
CA VAL A 220 1.32 -13.85 4.14
C VAL A 220 2.40 -13.91 5.21
N ALA A 221 3.65 -13.60 4.87
CA ALA A 221 4.76 -13.61 5.80
C ALA A 221 4.57 -12.58 6.94
N ASP A 222 4.14 -11.36 6.64
CA ASP A 222 3.86 -10.33 7.65
C ASP A 222 2.73 -10.75 8.61
N ASN A 223 1.65 -11.34 8.11
CA ASN A 223 0.57 -11.86 8.95
C ASN A 223 1.03 -13.01 9.86
N ILE A 224 1.90 -13.88 9.37
CA ILE A 224 2.48 -14.98 10.17
C ILE A 224 3.37 -14.41 11.26
N LEU A 225 4.28 -13.48 10.94
CA LEU A 225 5.18 -12.85 11.90
C LEU A 225 4.41 -12.07 12.98
N GLU A 226 3.38 -11.33 12.61
CA GLU A 226 2.52 -10.64 13.57
C GLU A 226 1.87 -11.60 14.56
N VAL A 227 1.33 -12.73 14.05
CA VAL A 227 0.72 -13.77 14.87
C VAL A 227 1.74 -14.45 15.77
N LEU A 228 2.99 -14.59 15.33
CA LEU A 228 4.10 -15.12 16.16
C LEU A 228 4.58 -14.11 17.21
N GLY A 229 4.23 -12.82 17.09
CA GLY A 229 4.70 -11.74 17.96
C GLY A 229 6.02 -11.11 17.49
N GLU A 230 6.36 -11.32 16.23
CA GLU A 230 7.58 -10.83 15.56
C GLU A 230 7.24 -9.88 14.40
N ALA A 231 6.27 -8.98 14.58
CA ALA A 231 5.87 -8.02 13.57
C ALA A 231 7.06 -7.19 13.06
N ARG A 232 7.18 -7.04 11.74
CA ARG A 232 8.26 -6.25 11.11
C ARG A 232 8.08 -4.77 11.32
N GLY A 233 9.19 -4.05 11.51
CA GLY A 233 9.24 -2.59 11.66
C GLY A 233 9.20 -1.82 10.32
N LEU A 234 9.15 -0.45 10.40
CA LEU A 234 9.31 0.44 9.23
C LEU A 234 10.74 0.44 8.64
N SER A 235 11.65 -0.32 9.21
CA SER A 235 13.02 -0.54 8.69
C SER A 235 13.24 -1.95 8.18
N ASP A 236 12.28 -2.87 8.38
CA ASP A 236 12.41 -4.29 7.98
C ASP A 236 11.48 -4.57 6.79
N PHE A 237 11.99 -4.37 5.60
CA PHE A 237 11.28 -4.66 4.35
C PHE A 237 11.91 -5.85 3.61
N PRO A 238 11.12 -6.69 2.93
CA PRO A 238 11.66 -7.74 2.09
C PRO A 238 12.42 -7.15 0.90
N GLU A 239 13.29 -7.95 0.28
CA GLU A 239 14.00 -7.60 -0.95
C GLU A 239 13.06 -7.00 -2.00
N GLY A 240 13.47 -5.91 -2.65
CA GLY A 240 12.68 -5.17 -3.63
C GLY A 240 11.64 -4.21 -3.04
N TYR A 241 11.49 -4.16 -1.70
CA TYR A 241 10.66 -3.17 -1.00
C TYR A 241 11.48 -2.23 -0.14
N ALA A 242 12.79 -2.47 -0.02
CA ALA A 242 13.67 -1.61 0.77
C ALA A 242 13.71 -0.18 0.18
N PRO A 243 13.52 0.86 1.01
CA PRO A 243 13.47 2.24 0.53
C PRO A 243 14.75 2.67 -0.21
N GLN A 244 15.92 2.17 0.20
CA GLN A 244 17.19 2.45 -0.49
C GLN A 244 17.18 1.88 -1.92
N GLU A 245 16.69 0.66 -2.12
CA GLU A 245 16.65 0.01 -3.43
C GLU A 245 15.67 0.72 -4.36
N VAL A 246 14.44 0.99 -3.86
CA VAL A 246 13.38 1.64 -4.63
C VAL A 246 13.77 3.09 -4.96
N GLY A 247 14.31 3.82 -3.99
CA GLY A 247 14.75 5.20 -4.16
C GLY A 247 15.87 5.35 -5.17
N SER A 248 16.86 4.45 -5.14
CA SER A 248 17.92 4.44 -6.15
C SER A 248 17.36 4.26 -7.57
N LYS A 249 16.45 3.28 -7.76
CA LYS A 249 15.83 3.04 -9.07
C LYS A 249 15.04 4.25 -9.58
N LEU A 250 14.17 4.83 -8.73
CA LEU A 250 13.33 5.96 -9.13
C LEU A 250 14.16 7.23 -9.38
N SER A 251 15.17 7.51 -8.57
CA SER A 251 16.01 8.70 -8.71
C SER A 251 16.88 8.63 -9.95
N HIS A 252 17.49 7.48 -10.27
CA HIS A 252 18.24 7.28 -11.51
C HIS A 252 17.33 7.30 -12.74
N HIS A 253 16.15 6.70 -12.65
CA HIS A 253 15.16 6.81 -13.74
C HIS A 253 14.80 8.27 -14.01
N PHE A 254 14.50 9.06 -12.98
CA PHE A 254 14.24 10.50 -13.12
C PHE A 254 15.42 11.24 -13.75
N LEU A 255 16.64 10.99 -13.30
CA LEU A 255 17.86 11.65 -13.80
C LEU A 255 18.02 11.49 -15.31
N HIS A 256 17.66 10.32 -15.85
CA HIS A 256 17.81 10.00 -17.28
C HIS A 256 16.54 10.24 -18.12
N SER A 257 15.45 10.65 -17.49
CA SER A 257 14.19 10.94 -18.18
C SER A 257 14.21 12.34 -18.81
N PRO A 258 13.51 12.54 -19.95
CA PRO A 258 13.32 13.87 -20.51
C PRO A 258 12.48 14.75 -19.58
N HIS A 259 12.41 16.05 -19.87
CA HIS A 259 11.48 16.94 -19.16
C HIS A 259 10.04 16.46 -19.32
N TYR A 260 9.28 16.56 -18.23
CA TYR A 260 7.87 16.18 -18.20
C TYR A 260 7.04 17.20 -18.98
N MET A 261 6.24 16.72 -19.94
CA MET A 261 5.40 17.56 -20.80
C MET A 261 6.17 18.69 -21.50
N PRO A 262 7.23 18.39 -22.28
CA PRO A 262 8.08 19.41 -22.90
C PRO A 262 7.29 20.37 -23.84
N ASP A 263 6.18 19.90 -24.42
CA ASP A 263 5.30 20.72 -25.28
C ASP A 263 4.63 21.91 -24.54
N ARG A 264 4.64 21.93 -23.22
CA ARG A 264 4.17 23.08 -22.44
C ARG A 264 5.13 24.26 -22.47
N GLY A 265 6.38 24.05 -22.90
CA GLY A 265 7.42 25.08 -22.96
C GLY A 265 7.84 25.62 -21.58
N THR A 266 7.52 24.92 -20.49
CA THR A 266 7.91 25.29 -19.12
C THR A 266 7.96 24.06 -18.23
N ILE A 267 8.85 24.07 -17.24
CA ILE A 267 8.95 22.99 -16.25
C ILE A 267 7.65 22.88 -15.44
N HIS A 268 7.17 21.65 -15.36
CA HIS A 268 5.94 21.33 -14.65
C HIS A 268 6.22 21.11 -13.15
N TYR A 269 5.31 21.55 -12.27
CA TYR A 269 5.49 21.39 -10.83
C TYR A 269 5.67 19.93 -10.37
N ALA A 270 5.04 18.96 -11.04
CA ALA A 270 5.22 17.54 -10.72
C ALA A 270 6.67 17.07 -10.98
N GLU A 271 7.34 17.62 -12.02
CA GLU A 271 8.76 17.38 -12.23
C GLU A 271 9.60 18.00 -11.10
N VAL A 272 9.29 19.23 -10.69
CA VAL A 272 9.94 19.90 -9.55
C VAL A 272 9.82 19.07 -8.28
N CYS A 273 8.64 18.53 -7.99
CA CYS A 273 8.38 17.67 -6.85
C CYS A 273 9.20 16.37 -6.89
N THR A 274 9.31 15.75 -8.08
CA THR A 274 10.10 14.53 -8.28
C THR A 274 11.59 14.82 -8.10
N TRP A 275 12.06 15.92 -8.67
CA TRP A 275 13.46 16.34 -8.55
C TRP A 275 13.84 16.63 -7.10
N LEU A 276 12.99 17.36 -6.38
CA LEU A 276 13.17 17.62 -4.95
C LEU A 276 13.26 16.33 -4.13
N GLY A 277 12.39 15.35 -4.41
CA GLY A 277 12.45 14.04 -3.77
C GLY A 277 13.74 13.28 -4.09
N ALA A 278 14.18 13.30 -5.37
CA ALA A 278 15.43 12.64 -5.76
C ALA A 278 16.68 13.30 -5.11
N LEU A 279 16.70 14.63 -4.97
CA LEU A 279 17.77 15.33 -4.24
C LEU A 279 17.79 14.95 -2.76
N ARG A 280 16.64 14.94 -2.09
CA ARG A 280 16.54 14.55 -0.68
C ARG A 280 16.98 13.09 -0.47
N PHE A 281 16.54 12.19 -1.36
CA PHE A 281 17.03 10.80 -1.33
C PHE A 281 18.56 10.73 -1.44
N ALA A 282 19.16 11.50 -2.37
CA ALA A 282 20.61 11.54 -2.52
C ALA A 282 21.32 12.11 -1.28
N GLU A 283 20.73 13.10 -0.60
CA GLU A 283 21.25 13.64 0.66
C GLU A 283 21.16 12.61 1.80
N GLU A 284 20.00 11.94 1.97
CA GLU A 284 19.81 10.93 3.03
C GLU A 284 20.74 9.72 2.85
N THR A 285 20.96 9.32 1.59
CA THR A 285 21.89 8.22 1.26
C THR A 285 23.36 8.66 1.16
N LYS A 286 23.61 9.96 1.22
CA LYS A 286 24.96 10.56 1.05
C LYS A 286 25.59 10.21 -0.30
N ASP A 287 24.76 10.09 -1.35
CA ASP A 287 25.21 9.82 -2.71
C ASP A 287 25.65 11.11 -3.41
N ALA A 288 26.94 11.46 -3.25
CA ALA A 288 27.51 12.66 -3.84
C ALA A 288 27.42 12.67 -5.36
N ASN A 289 27.57 11.51 -6.02
CA ASN A 289 27.50 11.44 -7.49
C ASN A 289 26.08 11.74 -7.99
N LEU A 290 25.05 11.26 -7.30
CA LEU A 290 23.67 11.55 -7.63
C LEU A 290 23.34 13.03 -7.38
N ILE A 291 23.81 13.61 -6.27
CA ILE A 291 23.67 15.05 -5.98
C ILE A 291 24.27 15.88 -7.10
N ASP A 292 25.53 15.59 -7.50
CA ASP A 292 26.21 16.32 -8.58
C ASP A 292 25.46 16.18 -9.90
N SER A 293 25.00 14.98 -10.25
CA SER A 293 24.27 14.72 -11.48
C SER A 293 22.93 15.46 -11.52
N LEU A 294 22.16 15.46 -10.43
CA LEU A 294 20.92 16.20 -10.31
C LEU A 294 21.15 17.73 -10.34
N THR A 295 22.27 18.19 -9.79
CA THR A 295 22.68 19.62 -9.88
C THR A 295 23.03 19.99 -11.31
N MET A 296 23.83 19.16 -12.01
CA MET A 296 24.18 19.39 -13.41
C MET A 296 22.95 19.39 -14.32
N ARG A 297 21.92 18.58 -14.05
CA ARG A 297 20.65 18.60 -14.78
C ARG A 297 19.95 19.98 -14.68
N PHE A 298 20.17 20.74 -13.61
CA PHE A 298 19.57 22.07 -13.41
C PHE A 298 20.36 23.20 -14.12
N GLU A 299 21.65 23.04 -14.36
CA GLU A 299 22.51 24.09 -14.90
C GLU A 299 22.04 24.71 -16.22
N PRO A 300 21.45 23.95 -17.18
CA PRO A 300 20.94 24.51 -18.44
C PRO A 300 19.88 25.60 -18.26
N PHE A 301 19.16 25.66 -17.14
CA PHE A 301 18.17 26.73 -16.88
C PHE A 301 18.81 28.12 -16.72
N PHE A 302 20.11 28.20 -16.47
CA PHE A 302 20.84 29.47 -16.47
C PHE A 302 21.36 29.85 -17.86
N SER A 303 21.12 29.04 -18.90
CA SER A 303 21.64 29.26 -20.25
C SER A 303 20.71 28.75 -21.33
N THR A 304 20.92 27.55 -21.84
CA THR A 304 20.25 26.99 -23.02
C THR A 304 18.77 26.69 -22.82
N GLU A 305 18.36 26.42 -21.59
CA GLU A 305 17.00 26.07 -21.21
C GLU A 305 16.31 27.18 -20.39
N ALA A 306 16.84 28.39 -20.37
CA ALA A 306 16.25 29.51 -19.63
C ALA A 306 14.79 29.79 -20.02
N ALA A 307 14.41 29.47 -21.24
CA ALA A 307 13.03 29.60 -21.73
C ALA A 307 12.04 28.64 -21.04
N TYR A 308 12.51 27.54 -20.46
CA TYR A 308 11.67 26.60 -19.69
C TYR A 308 11.38 27.07 -18.26
N LEU A 309 12.03 28.12 -17.77
CA LEU A 309 11.73 28.66 -16.43
C LEU A 309 10.26 29.09 -16.36
N PRO A 310 9.50 28.60 -15.36
CA PRO A 310 8.10 28.94 -15.25
C PRO A 310 7.90 30.40 -14.85
N GLY A 311 6.78 30.98 -15.28
CA GLY A 311 6.37 32.31 -14.83
C GLY A 311 6.06 32.33 -13.33
N MET A 312 5.85 33.56 -12.79
CA MET A 312 5.62 33.75 -11.34
C MET A 312 4.19 34.21 -11.04
N SER A 313 3.25 33.97 -11.93
CA SER A 313 1.88 34.47 -11.83
C SER A 313 0.88 33.51 -11.17
N HIS A 314 1.31 32.31 -10.82
CA HIS A 314 0.43 31.24 -10.33
C HIS A 314 1.15 30.34 -9.31
N VAL A 315 0.43 29.81 -8.34
CA VAL A 315 0.99 28.95 -7.27
C VAL A 315 1.77 27.76 -7.83
N ASP A 316 1.23 27.07 -8.85
CA ASP A 316 1.85 25.89 -9.46
C ASP A 316 3.15 26.22 -10.20
N LEU A 317 3.29 27.46 -10.65
CA LEU A 317 4.52 27.95 -11.32
C LEU A 317 5.52 28.47 -10.29
N ASN A 318 5.04 29.21 -9.29
CA ASN A 318 5.90 29.78 -8.25
C ASN A 318 6.63 28.74 -7.40
N MET A 319 6.01 27.57 -7.20
CA MET A 319 6.63 26.53 -6.37
C MET A 319 7.95 26.01 -6.96
N PHE A 320 8.24 26.28 -8.25
CA PHE A 320 9.54 25.98 -8.87
C PHE A 320 10.72 26.47 -8.04
N GLY A 321 10.59 27.64 -7.40
CA GLY A 321 11.64 28.22 -6.56
C GLY A 321 12.10 27.35 -5.39
N CYS A 322 11.32 26.33 -4.98
CA CYS A 322 11.73 25.42 -3.91
C CYS A 322 12.94 24.56 -4.32
N LEU A 323 13.06 24.22 -5.60
CA LEU A 323 14.15 23.39 -6.12
C LEU A 323 15.52 24.12 -6.12
N PRO A 324 15.68 25.33 -6.70
CA PRO A 324 16.94 26.05 -6.58
C PRO A 324 17.28 26.42 -5.13
N LEU A 325 16.31 26.63 -4.23
CA LEU A 325 16.62 26.82 -2.81
C LEU A 325 17.18 25.55 -2.16
N GLU A 326 16.69 24.36 -2.53
CA GLU A 326 17.28 23.09 -2.07
C GLU A 326 18.72 22.96 -2.58
N LEU A 327 18.97 23.19 -3.85
CA LEU A 327 20.31 23.17 -4.45
C LEU A 327 21.27 24.15 -3.77
N TYR A 328 20.79 25.37 -3.43
CA TYR A 328 21.57 26.31 -2.63
C TYR A 328 21.90 25.78 -1.24
N MET A 329 20.99 25.11 -0.58
CA MET A 329 21.25 24.56 0.76
C MET A 329 22.31 23.45 0.70
N ILE A 330 22.38 22.71 -0.39
CA ILE A 330 23.39 21.66 -0.64
C ILE A 330 24.76 22.29 -0.96
N ASN A 331 24.87 23.13 -2.00
CA ASN A 331 26.14 23.55 -2.58
C ASN A 331 26.58 24.99 -2.26
N LYS A 332 25.70 25.80 -1.65
CA LYS A 332 25.93 27.21 -1.30
C LYS A 332 26.20 28.16 -2.49
N ASP A 333 25.95 27.73 -3.72
CA ASP A 333 26.12 28.60 -4.89
C ASP A 333 25.01 29.66 -4.93
N ARG A 334 25.42 30.92 -4.94
CA ARG A 334 24.55 32.08 -4.82
C ARG A 334 23.52 32.23 -5.96
N LYS A 335 23.84 31.74 -7.15
CA LYS A 335 22.91 31.80 -8.28
C LYS A 335 21.59 31.05 -8.02
N PHE A 336 21.66 29.90 -7.36
CA PHE A 336 20.46 29.13 -6.97
C PHE A 336 19.64 29.87 -5.91
N TYR A 337 20.31 30.49 -4.94
CA TYR A 337 19.66 31.32 -3.93
C TYR A 337 18.88 32.47 -4.58
N ASP A 338 19.53 33.25 -5.46
CA ASP A 338 18.95 34.43 -6.07
C ASP A 338 17.73 34.07 -6.92
N LEU A 339 17.81 32.99 -7.70
CA LEU A 339 16.70 32.46 -8.49
C LEU A 339 15.53 32.02 -7.58
N GLY A 340 15.80 31.16 -6.60
CA GLY A 340 14.74 30.63 -5.73
C GLY A 340 14.06 31.69 -4.87
N MET A 341 14.83 32.66 -4.36
CA MET A 341 14.29 33.77 -3.58
C MET A 341 13.43 34.73 -4.40
N GLN A 342 13.70 34.88 -5.70
CA GLN A 342 12.85 35.63 -6.59
C GLN A 342 11.43 35.04 -6.63
N TYR A 343 11.29 33.72 -6.81
CA TYR A 343 10.00 33.04 -6.76
C TYR A 343 9.32 33.14 -5.39
N ALA A 344 10.06 32.93 -4.32
CA ALA A 344 9.51 33.00 -2.96
C ALA A 344 8.97 34.38 -2.59
N ASN A 345 9.65 35.47 -3.00
CA ASN A 345 9.22 36.82 -2.72
C ASN A 345 8.00 37.22 -3.57
N THR A 346 8.02 36.89 -4.88
CA THR A 346 6.94 37.22 -5.83
C THR A 346 5.59 36.67 -5.38
N GLN A 347 5.57 35.58 -4.61
CA GLN A 347 4.33 35.02 -4.06
C GLN A 347 3.59 35.98 -3.10
N TRP A 348 4.26 36.99 -2.54
CA TRP A 348 3.68 38.05 -1.67
C TRP A 348 3.84 39.46 -2.26
N GLU A 349 4.45 39.62 -3.43
CA GLU A 349 4.59 40.89 -4.13
C GLU A 349 3.44 41.06 -5.14
N VAL A 350 2.45 41.83 -4.77
CA VAL A 350 1.21 41.98 -5.55
C VAL A 350 1.49 42.68 -6.89
N PRO A 351 1.30 42.01 -8.03
CA PRO A 351 1.54 42.62 -9.33
C PRO A 351 0.47 43.67 -9.64
N SER A 352 0.80 44.67 -10.47
CA SER A 352 -0.15 45.70 -10.92
C SER A 352 -1.38 45.09 -11.61
N SER A 353 -1.22 43.97 -12.29
CA SER A 353 -2.28 43.21 -12.97
C SER A 353 -3.17 42.39 -12.04
N ALA A 354 -2.90 42.33 -10.74
CA ALA A 354 -3.70 41.57 -9.79
C ALA A 354 -5.17 42.02 -9.77
N THR A 355 -6.06 41.02 -9.71
CA THR A 355 -7.51 41.25 -9.59
C THR A 355 -7.87 41.90 -8.23
N ASN A 356 -9.10 42.42 -8.11
CA ASN A 356 -9.58 42.96 -6.85
C ASN A 356 -9.63 41.88 -5.74
N GLU A 357 -9.95 40.66 -6.07
CA GLU A 357 -9.95 39.54 -5.13
C GLU A 357 -8.53 39.21 -4.63
N GLN A 358 -7.56 39.11 -5.54
CA GLN A 358 -6.15 38.90 -5.22
C GLN A 358 -5.60 40.01 -4.32
N LYS A 359 -5.91 41.29 -4.65
CA LYS A 359 -5.56 42.45 -3.80
C LYS A 359 -6.22 42.36 -2.43
N ALA A 360 -7.45 41.86 -2.33
CA ALA A 360 -8.14 41.68 -1.06
C ALA A 360 -7.49 40.61 -0.17
N PHE A 361 -7.02 39.49 -0.73
CA PHE A 361 -6.23 38.50 0.01
C PHE A 361 -4.91 39.13 0.51
N ALA A 362 -4.17 39.77 -0.36
CA ALA A 362 -2.91 40.43 -0.01
C ALA A 362 -3.08 41.47 1.09
N LYS A 363 -4.13 42.30 1.04
CA LYS A 363 -4.45 43.28 2.09
C LYS A 363 -4.69 42.61 3.45
N LYS A 364 -5.21 41.40 3.48
CA LYS A 364 -5.37 40.61 4.70
C LYS A 364 -4.06 39.89 5.11
N GLY A 365 -2.96 40.05 4.36
CA GLY A 365 -1.64 39.49 4.64
C GLY A 365 -1.47 38.04 4.16
N TYR A 366 -2.37 37.54 3.32
CA TYR A 366 -2.23 36.26 2.60
C TYR A 366 -1.46 36.42 1.29
N SER A 367 -1.12 35.35 0.64
CA SER A 367 -0.61 35.41 -0.73
C SER A 367 -1.66 36.01 -1.66
N TRP A 368 -1.23 36.86 -2.62
CA TRP A 368 -2.14 37.32 -3.66
C TRP A 368 -2.55 36.19 -4.63
N GLN A 369 -1.84 35.03 -4.60
CA GLN A 369 -2.14 33.85 -5.39
C GLN A 369 -3.16 32.90 -4.70
N THR A 370 -3.63 33.22 -3.50
CA THR A 370 -4.65 32.45 -2.77
C THR A 370 -5.93 32.31 -3.59
N ARG A 371 -6.40 31.07 -3.81
CA ARG A 371 -7.61 30.76 -4.58
C ARG A 371 -8.55 29.75 -3.89
N LEU A 372 -8.17 29.25 -2.72
CA LEU A 372 -8.89 28.22 -1.93
C LEU A 372 -9.13 26.90 -2.68
N TRP A 373 -8.15 26.45 -3.45
CA TRP A 373 -8.06 25.09 -3.90
C TRP A 373 -7.13 24.32 -2.95
N ILE A 374 -7.46 23.07 -2.67
CA ILE A 374 -6.67 22.27 -1.71
C ILE A 374 -5.23 22.03 -2.17
N ASP A 375 -5.00 22.00 -3.46
CA ASP A 375 -3.66 21.86 -4.07
C ASP A 375 -2.70 22.98 -3.63
N ASP A 376 -3.22 24.19 -3.42
CA ASP A 376 -2.41 25.38 -3.09
C ASP A 376 -1.57 25.20 -1.84
N MET A 377 -2.02 24.35 -0.91
CA MET A 377 -1.37 24.24 0.40
C MET A 377 0.00 23.59 0.35
N PHE A 378 0.23 22.67 -0.55
CA PHE A 378 1.60 22.21 -0.78
C PHE A 378 2.40 23.28 -1.55
N MET A 379 1.85 23.83 -2.62
CA MET A 379 2.55 24.74 -3.53
C MET A 379 3.00 26.04 -2.84
N ILE A 380 2.15 26.64 -2.01
CA ILE A 380 2.50 27.83 -1.26
C ILE A 380 3.46 27.52 -0.11
N THR A 381 3.19 26.44 0.62
CA THR A 381 3.94 26.16 1.84
C THR A 381 5.35 25.64 1.56
N ILE A 382 5.55 24.84 0.52
CA ILE A 382 6.88 24.26 0.23
C ILE A 382 7.90 25.35 -0.12
N ILE A 383 7.57 26.31 -0.99
CA ILE A 383 8.52 27.34 -1.37
C ILE A 383 8.84 28.30 -0.21
N GLN A 384 7.84 28.67 0.61
CA GLN A 384 8.07 29.53 1.77
C GLN A 384 8.86 28.80 2.86
N SER A 385 8.63 27.49 3.01
CA SER A 385 9.42 26.61 3.89
C SER A 385 10.89 26.56 3.46
N GLN A 386 11.15 26.40 2.18
CA GLN A 386 12.52 26.40 1.63
C GLN A 386 13.18 27.77 1.78
N ALA A 387 12.44 28.86 1.55
CA ALA A 387 12.97 30.21 1.78
C ALA A 387 13.32 30.45 3.27
N TYR A 388 12.54 29.91 4.21
CA TYR A 388 12.89 29.93 5.62
C TYR A 388 14.15 29.10 5.91
N ARG A 389 14.24 27.88 5.41
CA ARG A 389 15.42 27.00 5.59
C ARG A 389 16.71 27.64 5.04
N ALA A 390 16.62 28.29 3.88
CA ALA A 390 17.75 28.94 3.23
C ALA A 390 18.21 30.24 3.93
N THR A 391 17.30 30.98 4.58
CA THR A 391 17.56 32.32 5.11
C THR A 391 17.51 32.44 6.64
N GLY A 392 16.86 31.52 7.33
CA GLY A 392 16.51 31.65 8.75
C GLY A 392 15.47 32.73 9.06
N ASN A 393 14.93 33.44 8.04
CA ASN A 393 14.01 34.55 8.23
C ASN A 393 12.58 34.06 8.50
N LYS A 394 12.12 34.23 9.72
CA LYS A 394 10.81 33.78 10.21
C LYS A 394 9.63 34.31 9.40
N LYS A 395 9.78 35.44 8.67
CA LYS A 395 8.67 35.97 7.85
C LYS A 395 8.12 34.95 6.85
N TYR A 396 8.98 34.12 6.26
CA TYR A 396 8.57 33.10 5.29
C TYR A 396 7.77 31.99 5.96
N LEU A 397 8.26 31.52 7.11
CA LEU A 397 7.58 30.52 7.91
C LEU A 397 6.21 30.99 8.41
N ASP A 398 6.14 32.23 8.94
CA ASP A 398 4.89 32.82 9.47
C ASP A 398 3.84 33.04 8.37
N ARG A 399 4.26 33.40 7.16
CA ARG A 399 3.39 33.50 5.97
C ARG A 399 2.75 32.17 5.65
N ALA A 400 3.55 31.12 5.47
CA ALA A 400 3.09 29.78 5.15
C ALA A 400 2.18 29.21 6.24
N ALA A 401 2.56 29.33 7.51
CA ALA A 401 1.75 28.83 8.63
C ALA A 401 0.40 29.54 8.75
N ARG A 402 0.37 30.86 8.49
CA ARG A 402 -0.87 31.65 8.46
C ARG A 402 -1.79 31.22 7.32
N GLU A 403 -1.23 31.02 6.14
CA GLU A 403 -1.96 30.58 4.96
C GLU A 403 -2.54 29.18 5.20
N MET A 404 -1.75 28.24 5.70
CA MET A 404 -2.20 26.90 6.05
C MET A 404 -3.36 26.92 7.06
N ALA A 405 -3.23 27.70 8.13
CA ALA A 405 -4.30 27.83 9.12
C ALA A 405 -5.60 28.38 8.51
N TYR A 406 -5.50 29.34 7.59
CA TYR A 406 -6.66 29.89 6.89
C TYR A 406 -7.35 28.84 6.00
N TYR A 407 -6.60 28.04 5.25
CA TYR A 407 -7.17 26.97 4.44
C TYR A 407 -7.82 25.88 5.30
N LEU A 408 -7.21 25.54 6.44
CA LEU A 408 -7.81 24.62 7.40
C LEU A 408 -9.16 25.12 7.94
N ASP A 409 -9.25 26.44 8.20
CA ASP A 409 -10.49 27.03 8.71
C ASP A 409 -11.59 27.16 7.65
N LYS A 410 -11.22 27.13 6.36
CA LYS A 410 -12.13 27.31 5.24
C LYS A 410 -12.55 26.01 4.54
N LEU A 411 -11.66 25.02 4.50
CA LEU A 411 -11.85 23.86 3.64
C LEU A 411 -11.92 22.53 4.39
N GLN A 412 -11.45 22.47 5.66
CA GLN A 412 -11.48 21.20 6.39
C GLN A 412 -12.89 20.87 6.86
N GLU A 413 -13.42 19.76 6.37
CA GLU A 413 -14.74 19.26 6.70
C GLU A 413 -14.82 18.61 8.10
N PRO A 414 -16.03 18.40 8.64
CA PRO A 414 -16.22 17.76 9.95
C PRO A 414 -15.58 16.39 10.09
N ASN A 415 -15.48 15.62 9.01
CA ASN A 415 -14.78 14.32 8.97
C ASN A 415 -13.24 14.46 8.90
N GLY A 416 -12.69 15.66 8.76
CA GLY A 416 -11.23 15.90 8.70
C GLY A 416 -10.65 15.93 7.29
N LEU A 417 -11.37 15.47 6.29
CA LEU A 417 -10.99 15.54 4.88
C LEU A 417 -11.32 16.93 4.30
N PHE A 418 -10.97 17.12 3.03
CA PHE A 418 -11.14 18.39 2.34
C PHE A 418 -11.88 18.21 1.03
N TYR A 419 -12.87 19.03 0.77
CA TYR A 419 -13.43 19.15 -0.57
C TYR A 419 -12.38 19.69 -1.53
N HIS A 420 -12.46 19.32 -2.81
CA HIS A 420 -11.53 19.80 -3.84
C HIS A 420 -11.49 21.35 -3.89
N ALA A 421 -12.65 21.96 -3.74
CA ALA A 421 -12.83 23.39 -3.56
C ALA A 421 -14.19 23.63 -2.86
N PRO A 422 -14.50 24.85 -2.37
CA PRO A 422 -15.76 25.13 -1.68
C PRO A 422 -17.03 24.81 -2.49
N ASP A 423 -16.93 24.84 -3.81
CA ASP A 423 -18.00 24.57 -4.77
C ASP A 423 -17.94 23.17 -5.40
N VAL A 424 -17.01 22.30 -4.95
CA VAL A 424 -16.79 20.94 -5.49
C VAL A 424 -16.67 19.93 -4.34
N PRO A 425 -17.82 19.40 -3.85
CA PRO A 425 -17.90 18.62 -2.61
C PRO A 425 -17.48 17.14 -2.80
N PHE A 426 -16.29 16.92 -3.34
CA PHE A 426 -15.70 15.59 -3.52
C PHE A 426 -14.35 15.50 -2.81
N PHE A 427 -14.12 14.40 -2.08
CA PHE A 427 -12.86 14.12 -1.39
C PHE A 427 -11.87 13.45 -2.33
N TRP A 428 -11.38 14.21 -3.31
CA TRP A 428 -10.41 13.75 -4.28
C TRP A 428 -9.07 13.40 -3.62
N ALA A 429 -8.58 12.18 -3.86
CA ALA A 429 -7.42 11.62 -3.15
C ALA A 429 -6.16 12.48 -3.31
N ARG A 430 -5.70 12.79 -4.54
CA ARG A 430 -4.49 13.60 -4.73
C ARG A 430 -4.65 15.02 -4.18
N GLY A 431 -5.82 15.64 -4.30
CA GLY A 431 -6.06 16.95 -3.68
C GLY A 431 -5.89 16.90 -2.17
N ASN A 432 -6.51 15.92 -1.52
CA ASN A 432 -6.29 15.66 -0.09
C ASN A 432 -4.82 15.30 0.21
N GLY A 433 -4.14 14.60 -0.71
CA GLY A 433 -2.71 14.32 -0.62
C GLY A 433 -1.85 15.58 -0.52
N TRP A 434 -2.17 16.62 -1.31
CA TRP A 434 -1.47 17.91 -1.24
C TRP A 434 -1.66 18.58 0.12
N MET A 435 -2.86 18.51 0.72
CA MET A 435 -3.08 18.99 2.09
C MET A 435 -2.28 18.19 3.12
N ALA A 436 -2.30 16.86 3.03
CA ALA A 436 -1.54 15.99 3.94
C ALA A 436 -0.03 16.27 3.86
N ALA A 437 0.54 16.30 2.65
CA ALA A 437 1.95 16.58 2.43
C ALA A 437 2.33 18.02 2.85
N GLY A 438 1.51 19.00 2.52
CA GLY A 438 1.74 20.40 2.91
C GLY A 438 1.77 20.60 4.42
N MET A 439 0.81 19.99 5.16
CA MET A 439 0.83 20.03 6.63
C MET A 439 2.05 19.30 7.20
N THR A 440 2.44 18.18 6.60
CA THR A 440 3.61 17.40 7.02
C THR A 440 4.90 18.22 6.87
N GLU A 441 5.15 18.80 5.69
CA GLU A 441 6.30 19.67 5.45
C GLU A 441 6.34 20.88 6.40
N MET A 442 5.18 21.48 6.65
CA MET A 442 5.08 22.61 7.57
C MET A 442 5.40 22.22 9.01
N LEU A 443 4.85 21.10 9.51
CA LEU A 443 5.08 20.63 10.88
C LEU A 443 6.51 20.20 11.15
N LYS A 444 7.24 19.71 10.14
CA LYS A 444 8.67 19.36 10.26
C LYS A 444 9.54 20.57 10.67
N ILE A 445 9.21 21.76 10.19
CA ILE A 445 10.03 22.97 10.40
C ILE A 445 9.42 24.01 11.35
N LEU A 446 8.11 23.92 11.63
CA LEU A 446 7.40 24.92 12.42
C LEU A 446 7.77 24.76 13.91
N PRO A 447 8.37 25.80 14.58
CA PRO A 447 8.71 25.71 15.99
C PRO A 447 7.49 25.43 16.90
N GLN A 448 7.74 24.75 18.03
CA GLN A 448 6.67 24.39 18.98
C GLN A 448 5.89 25.59 19.50
N ASN A 449 6.53 26.76 19.65
CA ASN A 449 5.94 27.99 20.13
C ASN A 449 5.29 28.85 19.03
N ASN A 450 5.26 28.38 17.79
CA ASN A 450 4.58 29.13 16.73
C ASN A 450 3.06 29.12 16.96
N LYS A 451 2.42 30.27 16.89
CA LYS A 451 0.99 30.46 17.19
C LYS A 451 0.03 29.64 16.32
N TYR A 452 0.46 29.22 15.13
CA TYR A 452 -0.36 28.41 14.21
C TYR A 452 -0.12 26.90 14.35
N ARG A 453 0.97 26.49 15.04
CA ARG A 453 1.35 25.08 15.11
C ARG A 453 0.24 24.17 15.68
N SER A 454 -0.39 24.63 16.77
CA SER A 454 -1.47 23.84 17.40
C SER A 454 -2.64 23.62 16.43
N ARG A 455 -3.05 24.67 15.68
CA ARG A 455 -4.14 24.56 14.70
C ARG A 455 -3.78 23.62 13.55
N ILE A 456 -2.55 23.70 13.05
CA ILE A 456 -2.07 22.85 11.96
C ILE A 456 -1.96 21.39 12.43
N MET A 457 -1.43 21.15 13.62
CA MET A 457 -1.35 19.81 14.21
C MET A 457 -2.72 19.18 14.41
N GLN A 458 -3.68 19.93 14.93
CA GLN A 458 -5.06 19.44 15.08
C GLN A 458 -5.70 19.10 13.73
N GLY A 459 -5.48 19.94 12.71
CA GLY A 459 -5.96 19.68 11.35
C GLY A 459 -5.35 18.43 10.75
N TYR A 460 -4.04 18.27 10.92
CA TYR A 460 -3.29 17.09 10.49
C TYR A 460 -3.79 15.81 11.18
N GLN A 461 -3.83 15.78 12.52
CA GLN A 461 -4.25 14.59 13.27
C GLN A 461 -5.70 14.19 12.95
N LYS A 462 -6.59 15.19 12.78
CA LYS A 462 -7.98 14.94 12.38
C LYS A 462 -8.06 14.30 10.99
N MET A 463 -7.27 14.79 10.04
CA MET A 463 -7.20 14.21 8.70
C MET A 463 -6.61 12.79 8.73
N MET A 464 -5.49 12.58 9.46
CA MET A 464 -4.86 11.26 9.56
C MET A 464 -5.81 10.21 10.15
N LYS A 465 -6.62 10.58 11.14
CA LYS A 465 -7.64 9.68 11.68
C LYS A 465 -8.62 9.20 10.60
N SER A 466 -9.16 10.12 9.81
CA SER A 466 -10.09 9.77 8.72
C SER A 466 -9.40 8.95 7.63
N LEU A 467 -8.20 9.32 7.24
CA LEU A 467 -7.44 8.56 6.24
C LEU A 467 -7.19 7.12 6.70
N ARG A 468 -6.94 6.90 8.00
CA ARG A 468 -6.80 5.55 8.53
C ARG A 468 -8.11 4.74 8.44
N GLU A 469 -9.24 5.39 8.70
CA GLU A 469 -10.58 4.77 8.61
C GLU A 469 -10.96 4.41 7.16
N TYR A 470 -10.51 5.21 6.19
CA TYR A 470 -10.77 5.01 4.75
C TYR A 470 -9.68 4.20 4.01
N GLN A 471 -8.61 3.77 4.68
CA GLN A 471 -7.60 2.93 4.05
C GLN A 471 -8.20 1.59 3.66
N GLY A 472 -8.09 1.22 2.39
CA GLY A 472 -8.56 -0.07 1.88
C GLY A 472 -7.83 -1.26 2.50
N GLU A 473 -8.45 -2.44 2.42
CA GLU A 473 -7.80 -3.68 2.86
C GLU A 473 -6.58 -4.03 2.01
N ASP A 474 -6.48 -3.51 0.80
CA ASP A 474 -5.30 -3.54 -0.07
C ASP A 474 -4.18 -2.57 0.35
N GLY A 475 -4.41 -1.70 1.34
CA GLY A 475 -3.46 -0.70 1.82
C GLY A 475 -3.51 0.64 1.08
N MET A 476 -4.34 0.78 0.06
CA MET A 476 -4.47 1.96 -0.79
C MET A 476 -5.67 2.82 -0.39
N TRP A 477 -5.77 4.01 -1.00
CA TRP A 477 -6.96 4.86 -0.97
C TRP A 477 -7.51 5.05 -2.38
N HIS A 478 -8.82 5.18 -2.47
CA HIS A 478 -9.51 5.29 -3.75
C HIS A 478 -9.48 6.73 -4.29
N GLN A 479 -9.74 6.89 -5.59
CA GLN A 479 -9.73 8.17 -6.32
C GLN A 479 -10.64 9.23 -5.67
N LEU A 480 -11.82 8.85 -5.16
CA LEU A 480 -12.57 9.56 -4.15
C LEU A 480 -12.49 8.75 -2.86
N ILE A 481 -11.98 9.37 -1.79
CA ILE A 481 -11.57 8.67 -0.56
C ILE A 481 -12.74 7.94 0.12
N ASP A 482 -13.93 8.50 0.06
CA ASP A 482 -15.16 8.00 0.67
C ASP A 482 -15.99 7.09 -0.24
N GLU A 483 -15.47 6.74 -1.42
CA GLU A 483 -16.17 5.94 -2.43
C GLU A 483 -15.43 4.60 -2.66
N PRO A 484 -15.80 3.54 -1.96
CA PRO A 484 -15.10 2.25 -2.00
C PRO A 484 -15.16 1.53 -3.35
N ASP A 485 -16.08 1.92 -4.24
CA ASP A 485 -16.21 1.35 -5.59
C ASP A 485 -15.32 2.05 -6.63
N PHE A 486 -14.67 3.16 -6.25
CA PHE A 486 -13.70 3.83 -7.11
C PHE A 486 -12.38 3.06 -7.12
N TRP A 487 -11.56 3.28 -8.12
CA TRP A 487 -10.27 2.62 -8.27
C TRP A 487 -9.23 3.18 -7.30
N PRO A 488 -8.26 2.35 -6.81
CA PRO A 488 -7.16 2.81 -5.98
C PRO A 488 -6.26 3.78 -6.74
N GLU A 489 -5.97 4.94 -6.15
CA GLU A 489 -5.22 6.01 -6.77
C GLU A 489 -3.83 6.12 -6.14
N THR A 490 -2.77 5.94 -6.95
CA THR A 490 -1.41 5.77 -6.42
C THR A 490 -0.78 7.05 -5.90
N SER A 491 -1.04 8.20 -6.54
CA SER A 491 -0.40 9.46 -6.13
C SER A 491 -0.90 9.96 -4.76
N GLY A 492 -2.21 10.01 -4.56
CA GLY A 492 -2.79 10.38 -3.27
C GLY A 492 -2.43 9.38 -2.16
N SER A 493 -2.50 8.08 -2.49
CA SER A 493 -2.09 7.03 -1.54
C SER A 493 -0.64 7.17 -1.08
N ALA A 494 0.28 7.51 -1.98
CA ALA A 494 1.68 7.75 -1.61
C ALA A 494 1.85 9.02 -0.76
N MET A 495 1.09 10.09 -1.02
CA MET A 495 1.10 11.29 -0.18
C MET A 495 0.56 11.02 1.23
N PHE A 496 -0.46 10.17 1.37
CA PHE A 496 -0.98 9.76 2.67
C PHE A 496 -0.01 8.86 3.42
N ALA A 497 0.62 7.91 2.71
CA ALA A 497 1.68 7.08 3.27
C ALA A 497 2.85 7.93 3.78
N TYR A 498 3.31 8.92 3.01
CA TYR A 498 4.32 9.90 3.43
C TYR A 498 3.93 10.60 4.73
N ALA A 499 2.68 11.09 4.81
CA ALA A 499 2.19 11.76 6.01
C ALA A 499 2.14 10.81 7.21
N PHE A 500 1.69 9.57 7.05
CA PHE A 500 1.67 8.56 8.13
C PHE A 500 3.07 8.20 8.61
N ILE A 501 3.99 7.88 7.68
CA ILE A 501 5.38 7.52 8.02
C ILE A 501 6.04 8.65 8.81
N THR A 502 5.95 9.88 8.30
CA THR A 502 6.53 11.05 8.96
C THR A 502 5.89 11.28 10.33
N GLY A 503 4.56 11.19 10.42
CA GLY A 503 3.84 11.41 11.68
C GLY A 503 4.20 10.42 12.77
N VAL A 504 4.36 9.15 12.44
CA VAL A 504 4.83 8.10 13.36
C VAL A 504 6.26 8.41 13.80
N LYS A 505 7.18 8.63 12.85
CA LYS A 505 8.60 8.88 13.15
C LYS A 505 8.86 10.14 13.99
N HIS A 506 8.03 11.16 13.85
CA HIS A 506 8.11 12.40 14.64
C HIS A 506 7.24 12.37 15.93
N GLY A 507 6.57 11.27 16.24
CA GLY A 507 5.71 11.15 17.42
C GLY A 507 4.45 12.04 17.39
N TRP A 508 3.99 12.44 16.20
CA TRP A 508 2.73 13.19 16.02
C TRP A 508 1.51 12.30 15.98
N LEU A 509 1.72 11.04 15.62
CA LEU A 509 0.73 9.97 15.56
C LEU A 509 1.16 8.82 16.48
N ASP A 510 0.19 8.15 17.08
CA ASP A 510 0.43 6.97 17.89
C ASP A 510 1.04 5.84 17.04
N GLU A 511 2.19 5.34 17.47
CA GLU A 511 2.94 4.33 16.73
C GLU A 511 2.14 3.02 16.59
N ALA A 512 1.53 2.55 17.66
CA ALA A 512 0.80 1.28 17.64
C ALA A 512 -0.43 1.33 16.72
N GLU A 513 -1.03 2.52 16.57
CA GLU A 513 -2.22 2.74 15.76
C GLU A 513 -1.90 2.98 14.28
N TYR A 514 -0.88 3.79 13.97
CA TYR A 514 -0.61 4.27 12.61
C TYR A 514 0.54 3.55 11.90
N PHE A 515 1.45 2.94 12.64
CA PHE A 515 2.54 2.18 12.06
C PHE A 515 2.08 1.04 11.13
N PRO A 516 1.10 0.19 11.51
CA PRO A 516 0.62 -0.87 10.61
C PRO A 516 0.03 -0.30 9.32
N ALA A 517 -0.69 0.82 9.40
CA ALA A 517 -1.29 1.48 8.25
C ALA A 517 -0.22 2.08 7.31
N ALA A 518 0.81 2.72 7.87
CA ALA A 518 1.94 3.27 7.11
C ALA A 518 2.72 2.18 6.37
N ARG A 519 3.03 1.06 7.07
CA ARG A 519 3.70 -0.09 6.47
C ARG A 519 2.86 -0.74 5.38
N LYS A 520 1.57 -0.97 5.66
CA LYS A 520 0.62 -1.57 4.71
C LYS A 520 0.55 -0.73 3.42
N ALA A 521 0.50 0.61 3.54
CA ALA A 521 0.50 1.51 2.39
C ALA A 521 1.78 1.40 1.55
N TRP A 522 2.95 1.41 2.18
CA TRP A 522 4.23 1.27 1.46
C TRP A 522 4.31 -0.07 0.71
N LEU A 523 3.96 -1.17 1.36
CA LEU A 523 3.96 -2.49 0.73
C LEU A 523 2.96 -2.59 -0.44
N ALA A 524 1.82 -1.89 -0.35
CA ALA A 524 0.84 -1.82 -1.42
C ALA A 524 1.30 -0.98 -2.61
N LEU A 525 2.04 0.10 -2.35
CA LEU A 525 2.51 1.05 -3.37
C LEU A 525 3.62 0.45 -4.26
N VAL A 526 4.62 -0.21 -3.67
CA VAL A 526 5.80 -0.70 -4.42
C VAL A 526 5.42 -1.58 -5.63
N PRO A 527 4.44 -2.50 -5.58
CA PRO A 527 4.03 -3.28 -6.74
C PRO A 527 3.42 -2.48 -7.91
N TYR A 528 3.14 -1.19 -7.73
CA TYR A 528 2.70 -0.32 -8.82
C TYR A 528 3.86 0.28 -9.62
N ILE A 529 5.10 0.08 -9.21
CA ILE A 529 6.29 0.43 -10.00
C ILE A 529 6.53 -0.69 -11.01
N ASN A 530 6.58 -0.35 -12.30
CA ASN A 530 6.86 -1.31 -13.36
C ASN A 530 8.38 -1.55 -13.54
N GLU A 531 8.74 -2.42 -14.49
CA GLU A 531 10.14 -2.76 -14.80
C GLU A 531 10.94 -1.57 -15.31
N ASN A 532 10.28 -0.59 -15.92
CA ASN A 532 10.90 0.66 -16.41
C ASN A 532 11.03 1.72 -15.30
N CYS A 533 10.70 1.40 -14.06
CA CYS A 533 10.65 2.33 -12.93
C CYS A 533 9.56 3.42 -13.04
N ASP A 534 8.52 3.19 -13.85
CA ASP A 534 7.36 4.07 -13.93
C ASP A 534 6.29 3.66 -12.90
N VAL A 535 5.71 4.62 -12.22
CA VAL A 535 4.54 4.40 -11.34
C VAL A 535 3.29 4.30 -12.20
N ARG A 536 2.51 3.23 -12.02
CA ARG A 536 1.24 2.98 -12.70
C ARG A 536 0.05 3.52 -11.91
N GLU A 537 -1.12 3.59 -12.56
CA GLU A 537 -2.41 3.95 -11.97
C GLU A 537 -2.42 5.36 -11.33
N VAL A 538 -1.67 6.30 -11.92
CA VAL A 538 -1.61 7.69 -11.49
C VAL A 538 -2.76 8.47 -12.11
N CYS A 539 -3.59 9.11 -11.32
CA CYS A 539 -4.64 10.00 -11.81
C CYS A 539 -4.04 11.13 -12.65
N LYS A 540 -4.47 11.28 -13.90
CA LYS A 540 -4.11 12.43 -14.74
C LYS A 540 -4.44 13.75 -14.06
N GLY A 541 -3.73 14.84 -14.42
CA GLY A 541 -4.02 16.20 -13.98
C GLY A 541 -5.52 16.52 -13.99
N THR A 542 -6.07 17.00 -12.88
CA THR A 542 -7.51 17.08 -12.63
C THR A 542 -7.89 18.49 -12.20
N ASN A 543 -8.76 19.12 -12.97
CA ASN A 543 -9.39 20.40 -12.58
C ASN A 543 -10.61 20.14 -11.67
N LYS A 544 -11.02 21.17 -10.94
CA LYS A 544 -12.25 21.11 -10.17
C LYS A 544 -13.47 21.00 -11.11
N LYS A 545 -14.33 20.02 -10.83
CA LYS A 545 -15.60 19.85 -11.54
C LYS A 545 -16.63 19.26 -10.58
N ASN A 546 -17.78 19.90 -10.44
CA ASN A 546 -18.86 19.36 -9.60
C ASN A 546 -19.62 18.25 -10.35
N ASP A 547 -18.95 17.14 -10.57
CA ASP A 547 -19.44 15.98 -11.32
C ASP A 547 -18.68 14.72 -10.84
N LYS A 548 -19.34 13.83 -10.10
CA LYS A 548 -18.76 12.62 -9.54
C LYS A 548 -18.18 11.68 -10.62
N GLN A 549 -18.92 11.54 -11.74
CA GLN A 549 -18.49 10.67 -12.85
C GLN A 549 -17.20 11.16 -13.48
N TYR A 550 -16.99 12.49 -13.55
CA TYR A 550 -15.72 13.07 -14.03
C TYR A 550 -14.51 12.55 -13.24
N TYR A 551 -14.62 12.38 -11.91
CA TYR A 551 -13.53 11.83 -11.10
C TYR A 551 -13.34 10.34 -11.34
N TYR A 552 -14.43 9.59 -11.52
CA TYR A 552 -14.35 8.15 -11.83
C TYR A 552 -13.66 7.89 -13.17
N ASP A 553 -13.98 8.68 -14.19
CA ASP A 553 -13.50 8.55 -15.57
C ASP A 553 -12.11 9.17 -15.80
N ARG A 554 -11.45 9.68 -14.73
CA ARG A 554 -10.11 10.25 -14.93
C ARG A 554 -9.16 9.19 -15.50
N PRO A 555 -8.39 9.54 -16.57
CA PRO A 555 -7.38 8.64 -17.10
C PRO A 555 -6.35 8.28 -16.04
N ARG A 556 -5.95 7.03 -16.01
CA ARG A 556 -4.89 6.47 -15.18
C ARG A 556 -3.63 6.36 -16.01
N ILE A 557 -2.62 7.10 -15.64
CA ILE A 557 -1.38 7.27 -16.43
C ILE A 557 -0.26 6.46 -15.79
N THR A 558 0.59 5.86 -16.64
CA THR A 558 1.85 5.24 -16.22
C THR A 558 2.98 6.24 -16.47
N GLY A 559 3.89 6.43 -15.51
CA GLY A 559 5.04 7.33 -15.60
C GLY A 559 4.71 8.81 -15.37
N ASP A 560 3.50 9.14 -14.90
CA ASP A 560 3.17 10.52 -14.53
C ASP A 560 3.90 10.90 -13.23
N TYR A 561 4.60 12.03 -13.25
CA TYR A 561 5.40 12.50 -12.11
C TYR A 561 4.61 12.88 -10.87
N HIS A 562 3.30 13.08 -10.98
CA HIS A 562 2.44 13.20 -9.79
C HIS A 562 2.44 11.91 -8.94
N GLY A 563 2.70 10.76 -9.56
CA GLY A 563 2.90 9.51 -8.83
C GLY A 563 4.34 9.35 -8.34
N GLN A 564 5.35 9.59 -9.19
CA GLN A 564 6.76 9.35 -8.82
C GLN A 564 7.25 10.21 -7.66
N ALA A 565 6.83 11.49 -7.62
CA ALA A 565 7.23 12.41 -6.57
C ALA A 565 6.88 11.89 -5.16
N PRO A 566 5.62 11.55 -4.83
CA PRO A 566 5.29 11.13 -3.48
C PRO A 566 5.86 9.76 -3.10
N TYR A 567 6.22 8.90 -4.05
CA TYR A 567 6.99 7.69 -3.73
C TYR A 567 8.37 8.04 -3.19
N LEU A 568 9.07 8.99 -3.81
CA LEU A 568 10.35 9.49 -3.29
C LEU A 568 10.18 10.14 -1.91
N TRP A 569 9.08 10.86 -1.65
CA TRP A 569 8.82 11.42 -0.33
C TRP A 569 8.57 10.34 0.74
N CYS A 570 7.89 9.25 0.41
CA CYS A 570 7.78 8.09 1.30
C CYS A 570 9.16 7.51 1.63
N ILE A 571 10.03 7.39 0.62
CA ILE A 571 11.38 6.87 0.75
C ILE A 571 12.20 7.78 1.66
N ASP A 572 12.18 9.09 1.43
CA ASP A 572 12.86 10.07 2.27
C ASP A 572 12.41 9.94 3.73
N ALA A 573 11.09 9.87 3.95
CA ALA A 573 10.54 9.70 5.30
C ALA A 573 10.94 8.37 5.95
N LEU A 574 11.02 7.27 5.18
CA LEU A 574 11.48 5.98 5.70
C LEU A 574 12.97 5.98 6.05
N LEU A 575 13.79 6.70 5.29
CA LEU A 575 15.24 6.81 5.51
C LEU A 575 15.61 7.85 6.57
N GLU A 576 14.82 8.91 6.72
CA GLU A 576 15.06 10.00 7.68
C GLU A 576 15.38 9.45 9.07
N GLN A 577 16.54 9.83 9.62
CA GLN A 577 16.90 9.51 11.00
C GLN A 577 16.30 10.56 11.93
N THR A 578 15.24 10.22 12.62
CA THR A 578 14.68 11.09 13.68
C THR A 578 15.62 11.06 14.89
N LYS A 579 16.00 12.25 15.35
CA LYS A 579 16.89 12.46 16.51
C LYS A 579 16.16 12.16 17.81
#